data_d3ec9a918fa60217ffb2338041c5fa44
#
_entry.id   d3ec9a918fa60217ffb2338041c5fa44
#
_cell.length_a   1.000
_cell.length_b   1.000
_cell.length_c   1.000
_cell.angle_alpha   90.00
_cell.angle_beta   90.00
_cell.angle_gamma   90.00
#
_symmetry.space_group_name_H-M   'P 1'
#
loop_
_entity.id
_entity.type
_entity.pdbx_description
1 polymer ?
#
loop_
_entity_poly.entity_id
_entity_poly.type
_entity_poly.pdbx_seq_one_letter_code
_entity_poly.pdbx_strand_id
1 'polypeptide(L)' 'MDDREELKNRIEILREQLYAAYVKGMEYKELLKISQELDRLLNSLRELE' A
#
# COMPACT_ATOMS: atom_id res chain seq x y z
N MET A 1 4.78 16.71 12.52
CA MET A 1 4.46 15.34 12.13
C MET A 1 5.55 14.74 11.28
N ASP A 2 5.85 13.49 11.52
CA ASP A 2 6.93 12.80 10.82
C ASP A 2 6.39 12.24 9.51
N ASP A 3 7.03 12.62 8.40
CA ASP A 3 6.63 12.13 7.07
C ASP A 3 6.72 10.61 6.99
N ARG A 4 7.68 10.03 7.68
CA ARG A 4 7.83 8.57 7.72
C ARG A 4 6.65 7.90 8.39
N GLU A 5 6.19 8.46 9.49
CA GLU A 5 5.07 7.92 10.22
C GLU A 5 3.80 7.94 9.38
N GLU A 6 3.57 9.06 8.71
CA GLU A 6 2.43 9.23 7.83
C GLU A 6 2.47 8.22 6.69
N LEU A 7 3.65 8.02 6.13
CA LEU A 7 3.85 7.08 5.04
C LEU A 7 3.60 5.64 5.50
N LYS A 8 4.10 5.30 6.69
CA LYS A 8 3.87 3.98 7.25
C LYS A 8 2.39 3.69 7.47
N ASN A 9 1.66 4.69 7.92
CA ASN A 9 0.22 4.55 8.13
C ASN A 9 -0.50 4.28 6.82
N ARG A 10 -0.12 4.97 5.75
CA ARG A 10 -0.70 4.76 4.43
C ARG A 10 -0.39 3.37 3.91
N ILE A 11 0.84 2.92 4.11
CA ILE A 11 1.25 1.59 3.69
C ILE A 11 0.40 0.53 4.39
N GLU A 12 0.16 0.71 5.68
CA GLU A 12 -0.66 -0.22 6.44
C GLU A 12 -2.10 -0.27 5.93
N ILE A 13 -2.66 0.90 5.63
CA ILE A 13 -4.01 0.98 5.11
C ILE A 13 -4.11 0.26 3.76
N LEU A 14 -3.16 0.51 2.87
CA LEU A 14 -3.16 -0.14 1.56
C LEU A 14 -2.95 -1.64 1.67
N ARG A 15 -2.12 -2.07 2.60
CA ARG A 15 -1.90 -3.49 2.83
C ARG A 15 -3.20 -4.18 3.26
N GLU A 16 -3.92 -3.55 4.16
CA GLU A 16 -5.22 -4.07 4.58
C GLU A 16 -6.22 -4.11 3.45
N GLN A 17 -6.22 -3.08 2.62
CA GLN A 17 -7.09 -3.05 1.45
C GLN A 17 -6.76 -4.17 0.48
N LEU A 18 -5.48 -4.45 0.30
CA LEU A 18 -5.05 -5.52 -0.58
C LEU A 18 -5.55 -6.89 -0.08
N TYR A 19 -5.38 -7.13 1.21
CA TYR A 19 -5.85 -8.38 1.81
C TYR A 19 -7.37 -8.52 1.71
N ALA A 20 -8.09 -7.44 1.98
CA ALA A 20 -9.54 -7.44 1.85
C ALA A 20 -9.96 -7.72 0.41
N ALA A 21 -9.23 -7.16 -0.54
CA ALA A 21 -9.53 -7.37 -1.95
C ALA A 21 -9.33 -8.83 -2.35
N TYR A 22 -8.30 -9.49 -1.83
CA TYR A 22 -8.10 -10.91 -2.07
C TYR A 22 -9.25 -11.74 -1.52
N VAL A 23 -9.67 -11.42 -0.30
CA VAL A 23 -10.76 -12.16 0.34
C VAL A 23 -12.06 -11.98 -0.42
N LYS A 24 -12.31 -10.78 -0.92
CA LYS A 24 -13.52 -10.49 -1.68
C LYS A 24 -13.50 -11.03 -3.10
N GLY A 25 -12.35 -11.47 -3.55
CA GLY A 25 -12.20 -12.00 -4.89
C GLY A 25 -12.25 -10.94 -5.98
N MET A 26 -11.61 -9.81 -5.73
CA MET A 26 -11.56 -8.72 -6.70
C MET A 26 -10.74 -9.13 -7.92
N GLU A 27 -11.00 -8.45 -9.03
CA GLU A 27 -10.31 -8.74 -10.27
C GLU A 27 -8.81 -8.45 -10.17
N TYR A 28 -8.04 -9.19 -10.94
CA TYR A 28 -6.58 -9.06 -10.95
C TYR A 28 -6.13 -7.62 -11.21
N LYS A 29 -6.82 -6.93 -12.11
CA LYS A 29 -6.50 -5.53 -12.43
C LYS A 29 -6.56 -4.64 -11.19
N GLU A 30 -7.57 -4.85 -10.36
CA GLU A 30 -7.73 -4.05 -9.15
C GLU A 30 -6.65 -4.38 -8.13
N LEU A 31 -6.34 -5.66 -7.99
CA LEU A 31 -5.27 -6.09 -7.09
C LEU A 31 -3.94 -5.51 -7.52
N LEU A 32 -3.69 -5.50 -8.82
CA LEU A 32 -2.45 -4.97 -9.37
C LEU A 32 -2.31 -3.48 -9.07
N LYS A 33 -3.39 -2.73 -9.20
CA LYS A 33 -3.36 -1.30 -8.90
C LYS A 33 -2.98 -1.04 -7.45
N ILE A 34 -3.57 -1.78 -6.52
CA ILE A 34 -3.28 -1.63 -5.11
C ILE A 34 -1.82 -1.99 -4.83
N SER A 35 -1.36 -3.07 -5.44
CA SER A 35 0.03 -3.53 -5.28
C SER A 35 1.02 -2.49 -5.79
N GLN A 36 0.74 -1.89 -6.94
CA GLN A 36 1.61 -0.86 -7.52
C GLN A 36 1.67 0.37 -6.62
N GLU A 37 0.54 0.76 -6.08
CA GLU A 37 0.50 1.89 -5.16
C GLU A 37 1.30 1.60 -3.90
N LEU A 38 1.16 0.39 -3.39
CA LEU A 38 1.91 -0.04 -2.21
C LEU A 38 3.41 -0.03 -2.48
N ASP A 39 3.83 -0.52 -3.64
CA ASP A 39 5.24 -0.50 -4.03
C ASP A 39 5.80 0.92 -4.06
N ARG A 40 5.01 1.84 -4.59
CA ARG A 40 5.39 3.24 -4.66
C ARG A 40 5.64 3.82 -3.28
N LEU A 41 4.72 3.55 -2.37
CA LEU A 41 4.85 4.06 -1.01
C LEU A 41 6.04 3.43 -0.29
N LEU A 42 6.29 2.16 -0.54
CA LEU A 42 7.45 1.48 0.04
C LEU A 42 8.75 2.09 -0.45
N ASN A 43 8.82 2.42 -1.75
CA ASN A 43 9.99 3.08 -2.30
C ASN A 43 10.20 4.46 -1.69
N SER A 44 9.11 5.20 -1.51
CA SER A 44 9.18 6.52 -0.88
C SER A 44 9.69 6.42 0.55
N LEU A 45 9.23 5.42 1.28
CA LEU A 45 9.67 5.21 2.65
C LEU A 45 11.17 4.89 2.69
N ARG A 46 11.62 4.08 1.75
CA ARG A 46 13.03 3.73 1.66
C ARG A 46 13.91 4.96 1.43
N GLU A 47 13.43 5.88 0.60
CA GLU A 47 14.16 7.11 0.32
C GLU A 47 14.25 8.01 1.55
N LEU A 48 13.28 7.94 2.43
CA LEU A 48 13.28 8.75 3.66
C LEU A 48 14.19 8.17 4.74
N GLU A 49 14.56 6.93 4.61
CA GLU A 49 15.48 6.29 5.54
C GLU A 49 16.93 6.53 5.09
#